data_6f31893e23a1bc4c1741fe2bfa1b03d0
#
_entry.id   6f31893e23a1bc4c1741fe2bfa1b03d0
#
_cell.length_a   1.000
_cell.length_b   1.000
_cell.length_c   1.000
_cell.angle_alpha   90.00
_cell.angle_beta   90.00
_cell.angle_gamma   90.00
#
_symmetry.space_group_name_H-M   'P 1'
#
loop_
_entity.id
_entity.type
_entity.pdbx_description
1 polymer ?
#
loop_
_entity_poly.entity_id
_entity_poly.type
_entity_poly.pdbx_seq_one_letter_code
_entity_poly.pdbx_strand_id
1 'polypeptide(L)'
;MLKAQSELYKKEQWRIESSINTLSNEEQIGKLFQSEIIEIYRRELAKMPSLTRNVFLASRLEDMTYHQIAEKFNLTVRQVTSEIQRASFLLRTPLKDYLVGIVIMFMLLHK
;
A
#
# COMPACT_ATOMS: atom_id res chain seq x y z
N MET A 1 2.06 18.91 -8.46
CA MET A 1 2.65 17.91 -7.56
C MET A 1 1.65 17.28 -6.64
N LEU A 2 0.86 18.06 -5.93
CA LEU A 2 -0.19 17.49 -5.07
C LEU A 2 -1.23 16.73 -5.88
N LYS A 3 -1.53 17.20 -7.07
CA LYS A 3 -2.48 16.55 -7.98
C LYS A 3 -1.99 15.18 -8.44
N ALA A 4 -0.71 15.05 -8.77
CA ALA A 4 -0.13 13.79 -9.22
C ALA A 4 -0.12 12.77 -8.09
N GLN A 5 0.23 13.17 -6.87
CA GLN A 5 0.21 12.28 -5.71
C GLN A 5 -1.20 11.80 -5.40
N SER A 6 -2.20 12.68 -5.54
CA SER A 6 -3.60 12.33 -5.32
C SER A 6 -4.08 11.30 -6.33
N GLU A 7 -3.70 11.43 -7.60
CA GLU A 7 -4.06 10.48 -8.64
C GLU A 7 -3.40 9.12 -8.44
N LEU A 8 -2.12 9.11 -8.06
CA LEU A 8 -1.40 7.89 -7.76
C LEU A 8 -2.03 7.16 -6.58
N TYR A 9 -2.42 7.90 -5.58
CA TYR A 9 -3.09 7.36 -4.40
C TYR A 9 -4.42 6.71 -4.77
N LYS A 10 -5.21 7.35 -5.63
CA LYS A 10 -6.48 6.80 -6.10
C LYS A 10 -6.30 5.51 -6.89
N LYS A 11 -5.26 5.41 -7.71
CA LYS A 11 -4.95 4.18 -8.45
C LYS A 11 -4.62 3.02 -7.51
N GLU A 12 -3.82 3.27 -6.48
CA GLU A 12 -3.47 2.25 -5.51
C GLU A 12 -4.70 1.81 -4.72
N GLN A 13 -5.53 2.74 -4.33
CA GLN A 13 -6.79 2.46 -3.66
C GLN A 13 -7.67 1.53 -4.50
N TRP A 14 -7.79 1.81 -5.79
CA TRP A 14 -8.57 0.99 -6.72
C TRP A 14 -8.00 -0.43 -6.82
N ARG A 15 -6.68 -0.57 -6.86
CA ARG A 15 -6.03 -1.89 -6.91
C ARG A 15 -6.37 -2.73 -5.68
N ILE A 16 -6.30 -2.11 -4.50
CA ILE A 16 -6.63 -2.78 -3.24
C ILE A 16 -8.07 -3.23 -3.25
N GLU A 17 -8.98 -2.35 -3.67
CA GLU A 17 -10.40 -2.65 -3.75
C GLU A 17 -10.68 -3.81 -4.70
N SER A 18 -10.09 -3.79 -5.89
CA SER A 18 -10.26 -4.84 -6.88
C SER A 18 -9.77 -6.18 -6.37
N SER A 19 -8.63 -6.20 -5.69
CA SER A 19 -8.06 -7.43 -5.14
C SER A 19 -8.96 -8.02 -4.06
N ILE A 20 -9.49 -7.21 -3.19
CA ILE A 20 -10.38 -7.66 -2.11
C ILE A 20 -11.70 -8.17 -2.68
N ASN A 21 -12.28 -7.49 -3.66
CA ASN A 21 -13.50 -7.93 -4.31
C ASN A 21 -13.33 -9.28 -5.00
N THR A 22 -12.15 -9.55 -5.54
CA THR A 22 -11.85 -10.83 -6.15
C THR A 22 -11.80 -11.96 -5.12
N LEU A 23 -11.34 -11.65 -3.91
CA LEU A 23 -11.17 -12.63 -2.84
C LEU A 23 -12.44 -12.88 -2.04
N SER A 24 -13.38 -11.93 -2.03
CA SER A 24 -14.58 -12.01 -1.21
C SER A 24 -15.84 -12.05 -2.07
N ASN A 25 -16.64 -13.10 -1.90
CA ASN A 25 -17.95 -13.21 -2.54
C ASN A 25 -19.07 -12.55 -1.73
N GLU A 26 -18.75 -12.11 -0.53
CA GLU A 26 -19.72 -11.47 0.35
C GLU A 26 -19.53 -9.97 0.30
N GLU A 27 -20.43 -9.30 -0.40
CA GLU A 27 -20.31 -7.90 -0.73
C GLU A 27 -20.14 -6.98 0.48
N GLN A 28 -20.91 -7.20 1.53
CA GLN A 28 -20.88 -6.36 2.72
C GLN A 28 -19.58 -6.52 3.50
N ILE A 29 -19.13 -7.76 3.67
CA ILE A 29 -17.88 -8.07 4.37
C ILE A 29 -16.71 -7.55 3.55
N GLY A 30 -16.75 -7.73 2.24
CA GLY A 30 -15.73 -7.23 1.34
C GLY A 30 -15.55 -5.72 1.43
N LYS A 31 -16.65 -4.99 1.47
CA LYS A 31 -16.62 -3.53 1.60
C LYS A 31 -16.05 -3.08 2.94
N LEU A 32 -16.39 -3.77 4.02
CA LEU A 32 -15.86 -3.46 5.33
C LEU A 32 -14.34 -3.63 5.36
N PHE A 33 -13.83 -4.76 4.86
CA PHE A 33 -12.40 -5.02 4.83
C PHE A 33 -11.66 -4.07 3.90
N GLN A 34 -12.24 -3.74 2.74
CA GLN A 34 -11.68 -2.73 1.85
C GLN A 34 -11.45 -1.42 2.59
N SER A 35 -12.49 -0.94 3.25
CA SER A 35 -12.45 0.32 3.98
C SER A 35 -11.34 0.34 5.03
N GLU A 36 -11.23 -0.74 5.79
CA GLU A 36 -10.23 -0.87 6.85
C GLU A 36 -8.81 -0.92 6.30
N ILE A 37 -8.59 -1.73 5.26
CA ILE A 37 -7.26 -1.88 4.65
C ILE A 37 -6.82 -0.58 4.00
N ILE A 38 -7.70 0.11 3.29
CA ILE A 38 -7.40 1.39 2.66
C ILE A 38 -7.03 2.41 3.72
N GLU A 39 -7.74 2.44 4.83
CA GLU A 39 -7.46 3.37 5.91
C GLU A 39 -6.10 3.11 6.55
N ILE A 40 -5.76 1.84 6.77
CA ILE A 40 -4.44 1.46 7.29
C ILE A 40 -3.35 1.90 6.33
N TYR A 41 -3.52 1.62 5.04
CA TYR A 41 -2.58 1.96 4.00
C TYR A 41 -2.35 3.48 3.95
N ARG A 42 -3.44 4.25 3.94
CA ARG A 42 -3.41 5.71 3.93
C ARG A 42 -2.66 6.26 5.13
N ARG A 43 -2.97 5.75 6.30
CA ARG A 43 -2.37 6.21 7.56
C ARG A 43 -0.87 5.94 7.58
N GLU A 44 -0.46 4.76 7.16
CA GLU A 44 0.96 4.39 7.18
C GLU A 44 1.76 5.15 6.13
N LEU A 45 1.20 5.37 4.94
CA LEU A 45 1.85 6.20 3.93
C LEU A 45 2.04 7.64 4.42
N ALA A 46 1.05 8.17 5.12
CA ALA A 46 1.12 9.54 5.64
C ALA A 46 2.22 9.71 6.69
N LYS A 47 2.56 8.64 7.41
CA LYS A 47 3.62 8.67 8.44
C LYS A 47 5.03 8.59 7.84
N MET A 48 5.16 8.14 6.61
CA MET A 48 6.48 7.98 5.99
C MET A 48 7.10 9.31 5.63
N PRO A 49 8.45 9.41 5.64
CA PRO A 49 9.13 10.56 5.05
C PRO A 49 8.70 10.74 3.60
N SER A 50 8.63 11.99 3.14
CA SER A 50 8.18 12.31 1.78
C SER A 50 8.94 11.53 0.72
N LEU A 51 10.25 11.45 0.85
CA LEU A 51 11.09 10.75 -0.14
C LEU A 51 10.73 9.27 -0.20
N THR A 52 10.65 8.62 0.95
CA THR A 52 10.31 7.20 1.04
C THR A 52 8.95 6.92 0.38
N ARG A 53 7.95 7.72 0.74
CA ARG A 53 6.62 7.59 0.19
C ARG A 53 6.61 7.81 -1.31
N ASN A 54 7.25 8.86 -1.80
CA ASN A 54 7.25 9.20 -3.22
C ASN A 54 7.99 8.16 -4.07
N VAL A 55 9.10 7.65 -3.58
CA VAL A 55 9.85 6.58 -4.26
C VAL A 55 9.01 5.31 -4.32
N PHE A 56 8.36 4.95 -3.22
CA PHE A 56 7.50 3.77 -3.16
C PHE A 56 6.33 3.89 -4.14
N LEU A 57 5.65 5.03 -4.15
CA LEU A 57 4.52 5.26 -5.05
C LEU A 57 4.94 5.25 -6.52
N ALA A 58 6.09 5.82 -6.85
CA ALA A 58 6.61 5.79 -8.21
C ALA A 58 6.85 4.36 -8.68
N SER A 59 7.37 3.50 -7.81
CA SER A 59 7.61 2.11 -8.13
C SER A 59 6.31 1.31 -8.31
N ARG A 60 5.35 1.54 -7.41
CA ARG A 60 4.13 0.73 -7.37
C ARG A 60 3.03 1.19 -8.32
N LEU A 61 2.89 2.49 -8.51
CA LEU A 61 1.78 3.04 -9.28
C LEU A 61 2.17 3.52 -10.67
N GLU A 62 3.39 4.00 -10.84
CA GLU A 62 3.86 4.51 -12.13
C GLU A 62 4.65 3.47 -12.93
N ASP A 63 4.84 2.29 -12.37
CA ASP A 63 5.62 1.21 -12.98
C ASP A 63 7.01 1.67 -13.43
N MET A 64 7.60 2.61 -12.72
CA MET A 64 8.94 3.11 -13.03
C MET A 64 9.99 2.09 -12.61
N THR A 65 11.01 1.95 -13.44
CA THR A 65 12.17 1.14 -13.07
C THR A 65 12.99 1.87 -12.00
N TYR A 66 13.83 1.13 -11.29
CA TYR A 66 14.69 1.73 -10.27
C TYR A 66 15.62 2.79 -10.86
N HIS A 67 16.09 2.56 -12.07
CA HIS A 67 16.91 3.57 -12.77
C HIS A 67 16.14 4.84 -13.07
N GLN A 68 14.89 4.73 -13.51
CA GLN A 68 14.03 5.88 -13.76
C GLN A 68 13.73 6.65 -12.48
N ILE A 69 13.47 5.93 -11.39
CA ILE A 69 13.22 6.55 -10.09
C ILE A 69 14.47 7.27 -9.60
N ALA A 70 15.63 6.63 -9.75
CA ALA A 70 16.91 7.23 -9.37
C ALA A 70 17.13 8.54 -10.10
N GLU A 71 16.86 8.58 -11.39
CA GLU A 71 16.97 9.80 -12.18
C GLU A 71 15.99 10.88 -11.72
N LYS A 72 14.74 10.49 -11.54
CA LYS A 72 13.67 11.42 -11.19
C LYS A 72 13.93 12.10 -9.85
N PHE A 73 14.42 11.37 -8.86
CA PHE A 73 14.65 11.89 -7.51
C PHE A 73 16.11 12.21 -7.20
N ASN A 74 16.97 12.12 -8.20
CA ASN A 74 18.40 12.39 -8.05
C ASN A 74 19.04 11.51 -6.96
N LEU A 75 18.78 10.21 -7.07
CA LEU A 75 19.28 9.19 -6.14
C LEU A 75 20.10 8.15 -6.90
N THR A 76 20.86 7.36 -6.17
CA THR A 76 21.46 6.16 -6.74
C THR A 76 20.43 5.03 -6.72
N VAL A 77 20.62 4.02 -7.57
CA VAL A 77 19.76 2.83 -7.57
C VAL A 77 19.76 2.15 -6.21
N ARG A 78 20.89 2.15 -5.54
CA ARG A 78 21.02 1.60 -4.20
C ARG A 78 20.14 2.35 -3.18
N GLN A 79 20.11 3.68 -3.28
CA GLN A 79 19.25 4.49 -2.42
C GLN A 79 17.77 4.23 -2.70
N VAL A 80 17.40 4.07 -3.98
CA VAL A 80 16.05 3.72 -4.37
C VAL A 80 15.65 2.38 -3.76
N THR A 81 16.50 1.37 -3.87
CA THR A 81 16.27 0.05 -3.29
C THR A 81 16.03 0.16 -1.78
N SER A 82 16.89 0.92 -1.09
CA SER A 82 16.78 1.12 0.35
C SER A 82 15.44 1.78 0.74
N GLU A 83 15.02 2.78 -0.02
CA GLU A 83 13.76 3.47 0.27
C GLU A 83 12.55 2.57 0.05
N ILE A 84 12.56 1.75 -1.00
CA ILE A 84 11.49 0.80 -1.28
C ILE A 84 11.42 -0.27 -0.19
N GLN A 85 12.57 -0.78 0.24
CA GLN A 85 12.62 -1.77 1.32
C GLN A 85 12.10 -1.18 2.63
N ARG A 86 12.47 0.06 2.93
CA ARG A 86 12.00 0.75 4.11
C ARG A 86 10.48 0.92 4.10
N ALA A 87 9.93 1.39 2.97
CA ALA A 87 8.48 1.55 2.82
C ALA A 87 7.75 0.22 2.98
N SER A 88 8.25 -0.83 2.32
CA SER A 88 7.66 -2.16 2.40
C SER A 88 7.66 -2.69 3.82
N PHE A 89 8.76 -2.47 4.55
CA PHE A 89 8.88 -2.89 5.95
C PHE A 89 7.86 -2.14 6.82
N LEU A 90 7.72 -0.83 6.63
CA LEU A 90 6.81 -0.01 7.43
C LEU A 90 5.34 -0.38 7.18
N LEU A 91 5.01 -0.82 5.97
CA LEU A 91 3.64 -1.25 5.64
C LEU A 91 3.34 -2.67 6.10
N ARG A 92 4.36 -3.52 6.20
CA ARG A 92 4.18 -4.95 6.48
C ARG A 92 3.50 -5.20 7.82
N THR A 93 4.00 -4.59 8.88
CA THR A 93 3.54 -4.87 10.24
C THR A 93 2.07 -4.50 10.46
N PRO A 94 1.65 -3.24 10.15
CA PRO A 94 0.25 -2.88 10.35
C PRO A 94 -0.72 -3.73 9.53
N LEU A 95 -0.38 -4.01 8.27
CA LEU A 95 -1.23 -4.82 7.40
C LEU A 95 -1.28 -6.27 7.85
N LYS A 96 -0.13 -6.83 8.25
CA LYS A 96 -0.06 -8.19 8.76
C LYS A 96 -0.88 -8.36 10.03
N ASP A 97 -0.74 -7.44 10.97
CA ASP A 97 -1.48 -7.50 12.23
C ASP A 97 -2.98 -7.45 12.00
N TYR A 98 -3.41 -6.60 11.08
CA TYR A 98 -4.81 -6.51 10.71
C TYR A 98 -5.32 -7.82 10.11
N LEU A 99 -4.57 -8.39 9.17
CA LEU A 99 -4.94 -9.64 8.50
C LEU A 99 -4.97 -10.82 9.49
N VAL A 100 -4.01 -10.88 10.40
CA VAL A 100 -3.98 -11.93 11.44
C VAL A 100 -5.22 -11.80 12.34
N GLY A 101 -5.58 -10.58 12.73
CA GLY A 101 -6.77 -10.34 13.52
C GLY A 101 -8.05 -10.82 12.82
N ILE A 102 -8.15 -10.56 11.51
CA ILE A 102 -9.28 -11.02 10.71
C ILE A 102 -9.35 -12.55 10.68
N VAL A 103 -8.21 -13.21 10.44
CA VAL A 103 -8.14 -14.67 10.39
C VAL A 103 -8.58 -15.28 11.72
N ILE A 104 -8.10 -14.74 12.81
CA ILE A 104 -8.48 -15.21 14.16
C ILE A 104 -9.99 -15.05 14.37
N MET A 105 -10.52 -13.89 13.97
CA MET A 105 -11.95 -13.61 14.09
C MET A 105 -12.77 -14.62 13.28
N PHE A 106 -12.37 -14.92 12.05
CA PHE A 106 -13.03 -15.91 11.21
C PHE A 106 -12.98 -17.30 11.84
N MET A 107 -11.83 -17.69 12.38
CA MET A 107 -11.70 -18.99 13.03
C MET A 107 -12.62 -19.12 14.25
N LEU A 108 -12.84 -18.04 14.98
CA LEU A 108 -13.75 -18.04 16.14
C LEU A 108 -15.21 -18.09 15.73
N LEU A 109 -15.56 -17.50 14.56
CA LEU A 109 -16.93 -17.46 14.08
C LEU A 109 -17.36 -18.74 13.37
N HIS A 110 -16.41 -19.52 12.87
CA HIS A 110 -16.69 -20.73 12.08
C HIS A 110 -16.44 -22.02 12.90
N LYS A 111 -16.86 -22.04 14.11
CA LYS A 111 -16.76 -23.27 14.90
C LYS A 111 -17.77 -24.33 14.50
#